data_e3d0a07c79837fcd4154f6afba5fa22f
#
_entry.id   e3d0a07c79837fcd4154f6afba5fa22f
#
_cell.length_a   1.000
_cell.length_b   1.000
_cell.length_c   1.000
_cell.angle_alpha   90.00
_cell.angle_beta   90.00
_cell.angle_gamma   90.00
#
_symmetry.space_group_name_H-M   'P 1'
#
loop_
_entity.id
_entity.type
_entity.pdbx_description
1 polymer ?
#
loop_
_entity_poly.entity_id
_entity_poly.type
_entity_poly.pdbx_seq_one_letter_code
_entity_poly.pdbx_strand_id
1 'polypeptide(L)'
;LWACTTCRACEDACPVSIEHVPRILGMRQGQTMMEEAYPPEISSAYKGLERNFNPWGVGFDQRADWAAELEIPLMSETSAEDIDVLMWTGCAGSFDSRNQKVARATAELMKKAGVRFAILGSEEKCTGDLARRSGNEMLFQMLASENVETLNGYGVKKIVTQCPHCLNALKNEYPDLGGD
;
A
#
# COMPACT_ATOMS: atom_id res chain seq x y z
N LEU A 1 19.63 -7.38 11.67
CA LEU A 1 18.53 -6.42 11.62
C LEU A 1 17.74 -6.53 10.33
N TRP A 2 18.39 -6.48 9.17
CA TRP A 2 17.76 -6.45 7.84
C TRP A 2 17.18 -7.79 7.38
N ALA A 3 17.56 -8.92 7.98
CA ALA A 3 16.96 -10.22 7.71
C ALA A 3 15.56 -10.40 8.33
N CYS A 4 15.10 -9.49 9.19
CA CYS A 4 13.77 -9.56 9.79
C CYS A 4 12.70 -9.19 8.77
N THR A 5 11.72 -10.07 8.58
CA THR A 5 10.57 -9.86 7.68
C THR A 5 9.35 -9.22 8.38
N THR A 6 9.49 -8.84 9.64
CA THR A 6 8.42 -8.26 10.47
C THR A 6 7.16 -9.13 10.62
N CYS A 7 7.31 -10.45 10.51
CA CYS A 7 6.19 -11.42 10.56
C CYS A 7 5.61 -11.66 11.97
N ARG A 8 6.22 -11.09 13.02
CA ARG A 8 5.82 -11.24 14.44
C ARG A 8 5.89 -12.65 15.05
N ALA A 9 6.35 -13.67 14.34
CA ALA A 9 6.48 -15.01 14.89
C ALA A 9 7.33 -15.08 16.19
N CYS A 10 8.33 -14.19 16.32
CA CYS A 10 9.11 -14.08 17.56
C CYS A 10 8.31 -13.49 18.74
N GLU A 11 7.30 -12.68 18.48
CA GLU A 11 6.40 -12.13 19.50
C GLU A 11 5.43 -13.21 19.97
N ASP A 12 4.82 -13.95 19.07
CA ASP A 12 3.91 -15.07 19.37
C ASP A 12 4.62 -16.18 20.17
N ALA A 13 5.88 -16.46 19.84
CA ALA A 13 6.67 -17.48 20.52
C ALA A 13 7.30 -17.00 21.84
N CYS A 14 7.22 -15.71 22.15
CA CYS A 14 7.88 -15.14 23.33
C CYS A 14 7.10 -15.46 24.62
N PRO A 15 7.70 -16.22 25.58
CA PRO A 15 6.98 -16.60 26.81
C PRO A 15 6.68 -15.41 27.75
N VAL A 16 7.30 -14.26 27.51
CA VAL A 16 7.13 -13.03 28.27
C VAL A 16 6.55 -11.89 27.42
N SER A 17 6.00 -12.21 26.25
CA SER A 17 5.28 -11.31 25.36
C SER A 17 6.05 -10.03 24.99
N ILE A 18 7.37 -10.16 24.70
CA ILE A 18 8.17 -9.01 24.27
C ILE A 18 7.83 -8.66 22.82
N GLU A 19 7.47 -7.42 22.58
CA GLU A 19 7.25 -6.86 21.25
C GLU A 19 8.60 -6.55 20.56
N HIS A 20 9.08 -7.48 19.75
CA HIS A 20 10.37 -7.37 19.06
C HIS A 20 10.30 -6.47 17.82
N VAL A 21 9.20 -6.56 17.06
CA VAL A 21 9.06 -5.87 15.77
C VAL A 21 9.09 -4.35 15.88
N PRO A 22 8.39 -3.70 16.82
CA PRO A 22 8.51 -2.26 17.01
C PRO A 22 9.95 -1.81 17.32
N ARG A 23 10.69 -2.58 18.09
CA ARG A 23 12.11 -2.29 18.40
C ARG A 23 13.00 -2.40 17.17
N ILE A 24 12.78 -3.44 16.34
CA ILE A 24 13.51 -3.63 15.07
C ILE A 24 13.21 -2.47 14.11
N LEU A 25 11.96 -2.04 14.02
CA LEU A 25 11.59 -0.89 13.18
C LEU A 25 12.23 0.39 13.69
N GLY A 26 12.24 0.65 14.99
CA GLY A 26 12.94 1.80 15.58
C GLY A 26 14.45 1.80 15.29
N MET A 27 15.10 0.64 15.37
CA MET A 27 16.53 0.53 15.01
C MET A 27 16.75 0.77 13.50
N ARG A 28 15.89 0.26 12.62
CA ARG A 28 15.96 0.56 11.18
C ARG A 28 15.76 2.04 10.91
N GLN A 29 14.84 2.67 11.62
CA GLN A 29 14.56 4.09 11.53
C GLN A 29 15.81 4.92 11.86
N GLY A 30 16.49 4.61 12.97
CA GLY A 30 17.76 5.23 13.33
C GLY A 30 18.81 5.06 12.24
N GLN A 31 19.04 3.84 11.75
CA GLN A 31 20.00 3.58 10.69
C GLN A 31 19.66 4.28 9.38
N THR A 32 18.40 4.23 8.95
CA THR A 32 17.97 4.78 7.67
C THR A 32 17.94 6.31 7.68
N MET A 33 17.39 6.92 8.73
CA MET A 33 17.14 8.36 8.75
C MET A 33 18.32 9.18 9.31
N MET A 34 19.13 8.58 10.19
CA MET A 34 20.24 9.31 10.85
C MET A 34 21.60 8.96 10.25
N GLU A 35 21.77 7.73 9.76
CA GLU A 35 23.06 7.20 9.32
C GLU A 35 23.09 6.90 7.81
N GLU A 36 21.95 6.96 7.12
CA GLU A 36 21.78 6.51 5.73
C GLU A 36 22.29 5.07 5.49
N ALA A 37 22.29 4.25 6.56
CA ALA A 37 22.82 2.91 6.60
C ALA A 37 21.73 1.86 6.39
N TYR A 38 21.39 1.59 5.15
CA TYR A 38 20.43 0.56 4.72
C TYR A 38 20.96 -0.25 3.53
N PRO A 39 20.42 -1.45 3.26
CA PRO A 39 20.84 -2.26 2.10
C PRO A 39 20.75 -1.47 0.79
N PRO A 40 21.79 -1.49 -0.06
CA PRO A 40 21.83 -0.70 -1.30
C PRO A 40 20.64 -0.97 -2.24
N GLU A 41 20.09 -2.18 -2.20
CA GLU A 41 18.94 -2.59 -3.02
C GLU A 41 17.67 -1.78 -2.70
N ILE A 42 17.53 -1.28 -1.47
CA ILE A 42 16.40 -0.45 -1.05
C ILE A 42 16.46 0.94 -1.69
N SER A 43 17.66 1.43 -2.01
CA SER A 43 17.84 2.78 -2.57
C SER A 43 17.04 2.99 -3.87
N SER A 44 17.01 1.99 -4.75
CA SER A 44 16.24 2.07 -6.00
C SER A 44 14.73 2.12 -5.74
N ALA A 45 14.26 1.36 -4.74
CA ALA A 45 12.86 1.35 -4.35
C ALA A 45 12.43 2.69 -3.73
N TYR A 46 13.27 3.32 -2.89
CA TYR A 46 13.00 4.67 -2.37
C TYR A 46 12.87 5.70 -3.49
N LYS A 47 13.81 5.71 -4.45
CA LYS A 47 13.72 6.60 -5.62
C LYS A 47 12.45 6.38 -6.43
N GLY A 48 12.03 5.13 -6.58
CA GLY A 48 10.77 4.79 -7.23
C GLY A 48 9.55 5.31 -6.47
N LEU A 49 9.54 5.15 -5.14
CA LEU A 49 8.47 5.66 -4.28
C LEU A 49 8.37 7.18 -4.30
N GLU A 50 9.51 7.88 -4.25
CA GLU A 50 9.57 9.35 -4.27
C GLU A 50 9.12 9.96 -5.59
N ARG A 51 9.44 9.33 -6.72
CA ARG A 51 9.23 9.90 -8.06
C ARG A 51 7.96 9.40 -8.74
N ASN A 52 7.65 8.12 -8.54
CA ASN A 52 6.59 7.42 -9.28
C ASN A 52 5.57 6.75 -8.34
N PHE A 53 5.67 6.97 -7.04
CA PHE A 53 4.75 6.45 -6.04
C PHE A 53 4.63 4.91 -6.03
N ASN A 54 5.67 4.22 -6.51
CA ASN A 54 5.77 2.76 -6.47
C ASN A 54 7.24 2.31 -6.46
N PRO A 55 7.55 1.15 -5.84
CA PRO A 55 8.93 0.69 -5.67
C PRO A 55 9.61 0.22 -6.97
N TRP A 56 8.86 -0.01 -8.05
CA TRP A 56 9.43 -0.39 -9.36
C TRP A 56 9.88 0.80 -10.20
N GLY A 57 9.47 2.03 -9.82
CA GLY A 57 9.78 3.22 -10.59
C GLY A 57 9.07 3.30 -11.95
N VAL A 58 7.99 2.55 -12.12
CA VAL A 58 7.12 2.63 -13.32
C VAL A 58 6.30 3.91 -13.26
N GLY A 59 6.01 4.53 -14.40
CA GLY A 59 5.19 5.72 -14.45
C GLY A 59 3.84 5.55 -13.75
N PHE A 60 3.46 6.49 -12.91
CA PHE A 60 2.21 6.41 -12.13
C PHE A 60 0.95 6.43 -13.02
N ASP A 61 1.05 7.02 -14.20
CA ASP A 61 0.02 7.04 -15.24
C ASP A 61 -0.37 5.64 -15.73
N GLN A 62 0.57 4.68 -15.67
CA GLN A 62 0.36 3.28 -16.08
C GLN A 62 -0.30 2.42 -15.00
N ARG A 63 -0.66 3.00 -13.85
CA ARG A 63 -1.15 2.25 -12.68
C ARG A 63 -2.47 1.51 -12.93
N ALA A 64 -3.28 1.98 -13.86
CA ALA A 64 -4.55 1.36 -14.22
C ALA A 64 -4.48 0.45 -15.46
N ASP A 65 -3.33 0.31 -16.13
CA ASP A 65 -3.21 -0.46 -17.38
C ASP A 65 -3.63 -1.93 -17.24
N TRP A 66 -3.44 -2.50 -16.05
CA TRP A 66 -3.88 -3.86 -15.76
C TRP A 66 -5.40 -4.05 -15.91
N ALA A 67 -6.16 -2.99 -15.77
CA ALA A 67 -7.63 -2.98 -15.78
C ALA A 67 -8.23 -2.51 -17.13
N ALA A 68 -7.43 -2.15 -18.12
CA ALA A 68 -7.88 -1.52 -19.37
C ALA A 68 -8.99 -2.27 -20.12
N GLU A 69 -9.00 -3.63 -20.04
CA GLU A 69 -10.00 -4.48 -20.69
C GLU A 69 -11.20 -4.81 -19.79
N LEU A 70 -11.18 -4.36 -18.54
CA LEU A 70 -12.16 -4.79 -17.54
C LEU A 70 -13.30 -3.78 -17.32
N GLU A 71 -13.28 -2.63 -17.98
CA GLU A 71 -14.32 -1.60 -17.82
C GLU A 71 -14.66 -1.33 -16.34
N ILE A 72 -13.62 -1.10 -15.52
CA ILE A 72 -13.77 -0.77 -14.11
C ILE A 72 -13.82 0.75 -13.99
N PRO A 73 -14.84 1.34 -13.35
CA PRO A 73 -14.92 2.78 -13.20
C PRO A 73 -13.79 3.33 -12.32
N LEU A 74 -13.31 4.53 -12.65
CA LEU A 74 -12.41 5.30 -11.80
C LEU A 74 -13.21 6.08 -10.77
N MET A 75 -12.64 6.30 -9.58
CA MET A 75 -13.27 7.15 -8.56
C MET A 75 -13.46 8.59 -9.03
N SER A 76 -12.59 9.09 -9.91
CA SER A 76 -12.74 10.42 -10.55
C SER A 76 -13.97 10.54 -11.46
N GLU A 77 -14.56 9.41 -11.87
CA GLU A 77 -15.69 9.34 -12.79
C GLU A 77 -16.98 8.87 -12.10
N THR A 78 -16.94 8.55 -10.80
CA THR A 78 -18.07 8.02 -10.04
C THR A 78 -18.14 8.63 -8.64
N SER A 79 -19.21 8.33 -7.90
CA SER A 79 -19.40 8.76 -6.52
C SER A 79 -19.20 7.61 -5.54
N ALA A 80 -18.75 7.91 -4.33
CA ALA A 80 -18.67 6.92 -3.25
C ALA A 80 -20.06 6.32 -2.88
N GLU A 81 -21.16 7.03 -3.19
CA GLU A 81 -22.52 6.52 -2.97
C GLU A 81 -22.94 5.48 -4.01
N ASP A 82 -22.30 5.48 -5.18
CA ASP A 82 -22.61 4.56 -6.28
C ASP A 82 -21.85 3.25 -6.20
N ILE A 83 -20.88 3.13 -5.29
CA ILE A 83 -20.07 1.93 -5.08
C ILE A 83 -20.32 1.31 -3.70
N ASP A 84 -20.13 0.01 -3.61
CA ASP A 84 -20.20 -0.73 -2.34
C ASP A 84 -18.82 -0.75 -1.66
N VAL A 85 -17.75 -0.78 -2.46
CA VAL A 85 -16.34 -0.82 -2.00
C VAL A 85 -15.40 -0.14 -2.99
N LEU A 86 -14.33 0.45 -2.50
CA LEU A 86 -13.16 0.81 -3.30
C LEU A 86 -12.22 -0.40 -3.41
N MET A 87 -11.81 -0.77 -4.60
CA MET A 87 -10.76 -1.78 -4.78
C MET A 87 -9.39 -1.09 -4.77
N TRP A 88 -8.65 -1.29 -3.70
CA TRP A 88 -7.26 -0.87 -3.59
C TRP A 88 -6.35 -1.92 -4.24
N THR A 89 -5.83 -1.61 -5.41
CA THR A 89 -5.05 -2.55 -6.22
C THR A 89 -3.68 -2.83 -5.62
N GLY A 90 -3.04 -1.81 -5.07
CA GLY A 90 -1.66 -1.85 -4.59
C GLY A 90 -0.63 -1.90 -5.71
N CYS A 91 0.62 -1.57 -5.39
CA CYS A 91 1.69 -1.50 -6.39
C CYS A 91 1.94 -2.84 -7.08
N ALA A 92 1.93 -3.96 -6.32
CA ALA A 92 2.13 -5.28 -6.90
C ALA A 92 1.00 -5.64 -7.88
N GLY A 93 -0.26 -5.38 -7.52
CA GLY A 93 -1.40 -5.61 -8.40
C GLY A 93 -1.37 -4.76 -9.67
N SER A 94 -0.75 -3.58 -9.61
CA SER A 94 -0.64 -2.68 -10.76
C SER A 94 0.53 -3.01 -11.69
N PHE A 95 1.69 -3.43 -11.15
CA PHE A 95 2.94 -3.46 -11.91
C PHE A 95 3.63 -4.84 -12.00
N ASP A 96 3.30 -5.79 -11.11
CA ASP A 96 3.85 -7.15 -11.18
C ASP A 96 2.96 -8.08 -11.99
N SER A 97 3.53 -8.72 -13.01
CA SER A 97 2.79 -9.52 -13.99
C SER A 97 2.00 -10.68 -13.39
N ARG A 98 2.49 -11.28 -12.28
CA ARG A 98 1.77 -12.33 -11.57
C ARG A 98 0.61 -11.75 -10.75
N ASN A 99 0.88 -10.67 -10.02
CA ASN A 99 -0.11 -10.03 -9.16
C ASN A 99 -1.19 -9.30 -9.97
N GLN A 100 -0.89 -8.82 -11.18
CA GLN A 100 -1.90 -8.33 -12.13
C GLN A 100 -2.97 -9.39 -12.44
N LYS A 101 -2.56 -10.66 -12.60
CA LYS A 101 -3.53 -11.77 -12.80
C LYS A 101 -4.43 -11.95 -11.58
N VAL A 102 -3.88 -11.79 -10.37
CA VAL A 102 -4.66 -11.85 -9.12
C VAL A 102 -5.62 -10.66 -9.04
N ALA A 103 -5.17 -9.46 -9.36
CA ALA A 103 -6.01 -8.26 -9.38
C ALA A 103 -7.17 -8.41 -10.38
N ARG A 104 -6.89 -8.88 -11.61
CA ARG A 104 -7.93 -9.16 -12.63
C ARG A 104 -8.94 -10.20 -12.14
N ALA A 105 -8.48 -11.33 -11.60
CA ALA A 105 -9.36 -12.37 -11.06
C ALA A 105 -10.24 -11.85 -9.91
N THR A 106 -9.68 -11.03 -9.02
CA THR A 106 -10.43 -10.40 -7.94
C THR A 106 -11.52 -9.47 -8.48
N ALA A 107 -11.19 -8.63 -9.45
CA ALA A 107 -12.14 -7.73 -10.09
C ALA A 107 -13.28 -8.50 -10.81
N GLU A 108 -12.93 -9.57 -11.55
CA GLU A 108 -13.92 -10.42 -12.21
C GLU A 108 -14.84 -11.12 -11.22
N LEU A 109 -14.32 -11.61 -10.09
CA LEU A 109 -15.11 -12.22 -9.03
C LEU A 109 -16.08 -11.21 -8.41
N MET A 110 -15.64 -9.99 -8.14
CA MET A 110 -16.50 -8.92 -7.63
C MET A 110 -17.61 -8.58 -8.63
N LYS A 111 -17.29 -8.45 -9.92
CA LYS A 111 -18.29 -8.25 -10.98
C LYS A 111 -19.33 -9.39 -11.02
N LYS A 112 -18.87 -10.65 -10.98
CA LYS A 112 -19.77 -11.82 -10.96
C LYS A 112 -20.64 -11.88 -9.72
N ALA A 113 -20.15 -11.39 -8.59
CA ALA A 113 -20.90 -11.29 -7.34
C ALA A 113 -21.86 -10.08 -7.30
N GLY A 114 -21.89 -9.24 -8.33
CA GLY A 114 -22.74 -8.06 -8.38
C GLY A 114 -22.28 -6.93 -7.44
N VAL A 115 -21.04 -6.95 -6.99
CA VAL A 115 -20.45 -5.89 -6.14
C VAL A 115 -20.12 -4.69 -7.03
N ARG A 116 -20.65 -3.53 -6.67
CA ARG A 116 -20.29 -2.27 -7.33
C ARG A 116 -18.99 -1.75 -6.73
N PHE A 117 -17.98 -1.56 -7.53
CA PHE A 117 -16.68 -1.08 -7.08
C PHE A 117 -16.00 -0.18 -8.11
N ALA A 118 -15.09 0.64 -7.65
CA ALA A 118 -14.21 1.48 -8.47
C ALA A 118 -12.76 1.32 -8.03
N ILE A 119 -11.84 1.84 -8.82
CA ILE A 119 -10.41 1.96 -8.50
C ILE A 119 -9.99 3.43 -8.53
N LEU A 120 -8.91 3.78 -7.83
CA LEU A 120 -8.35 5.14 -7.88
C LEU A 120 -7.54 5.40 -9.17
N GLY A 121 -7.08 4.34 -9.84
CA GLY A 121 -6.22 4.49 -11.01
C GLY A 121 -4.91 5.19 -10.66
N SER A 122 -4.54 6.22 -11.40
CA SER A 122 -3.31 7.00 -11.20
C SER A 122 -3.26 7.80 -9.89
N GLU A 123 -4.40 8.01 -9.24
CA GLU A 123 -4.46 8.70 -7.94
C GLU A 123 -4.06 7.79 -6.77
N GLU A 124 -4.10 6.44 -6.95
CA GLU A 124 -3.62 5.50 -5.95
C GLU A 124 -2.10 5.55 -5.88
N LYS A 125 -1.54 5.81 -4.70
CA LYS A 125 -0.10 5.74 -4.44
C LYS A 125 0.25 4.51 -3.61
N CYS A 126 1.53 4.13 -3.58
CA CYS A 126 1.97 3.09 -2.64
C CYS A 126 1.52 3.45 -1.22
N THR A 127 1.06 2.46 -0.46
CA THR A 127 0.70 2.70 0.95
C THR A 127 1.88 3.11 1.82
N GLY A 128 3.12 3.03 1.30
CA GLY A 128 4.31 3.37 2.07
C GLY A 128 4.81 2.23 2.99
N ASP A 129 4.14 1.07 3.00
CA ASP A 129 4.54 -0.04 3.89
C ASP A 129 6.02 -0.39 3.75
N LEU A 130 6.56 -0.47 2.52
CA LEU A 130 7.99 -0.73 2.29
C LEU A 130 8.87 0.34 2.97
N ALA A 131 8.53 1.60 2.82
CA ALA A 131 9.29 2.70 3.43
C ALA A 131 9.27 2.58 4.97
N ARG A 132 8.09 2.34 5.57
CA ARG A 132 7.96 2.17 7.02
C ARG A 132 8.70 0.94 7.52
N ARG A 133 8.56 -0.22 6.86
CA ARG A 133 9.27 -1.47 7.25
C ARG A 133 10.78 -1.37 7.13
N SER A 134 11.28 -0.52 6.24
CA SER A 134 12.73 -0.27 6.08
C SER A 134 13.22 0.97 6.82
N GLY A 135 12.38 1.63 7.62
CA GLY A 135 12.78 2.71 8.53
C GLY A 135 12.76 4.11 7.91
N ASN A 136 12.28 4.29 6.66
CA ASN A 136 12.11 5.62 6.08
C ASN A 136 10.72 6.17 6.43
N GLU A 137 10.57 6.62 7.67
CA GLU A 137 9.30 7.10 8.21
C GLU A 137 8.81 8.36 7.49
N MET A 138 9.73 9.24 7.08
CA MET A 138 9.39 10.47 6.37
C MET A 138 8.72 10.18 5.02
N LEU A 139 9.27 9.23 4.26
CA LEU A 139 8.71 8.81 2.98
C LEU A 139 7.38 8.07 3.18
N PHE A 140 7.26 7.26 4.25
CA PHE A 140 5.99 6.62 4.59
C PHE A 140 4.91 7.67 4.87
N GLN A 141 5.17 8.63 5.75
CA GLN A 141 4.18 9.65 6.12
C GLN A 141 3.77 10.52 4.93
N MET A 142 4.71 10.87 4.05
CA MET A 142 4.40 11.59 2.82
C MET A 142 3.38 10.83 1.96
N LEU A 143 3.66 9.55 1.65
CA LEU A 143 2.79 8.71 0.83
C LEU A 143 1.44 8.45 1.51
N ALA A 144 1.45 8.19 2.80
CA ALA A 144 0.25 7.89 3.58
C ALA A 144 -0.66 9.12 3.68
N SER A 145 -0.13 10.30 3.96
CA SER A 145 -0.90 11.54 4.05
C SER A 145 -1.62 11.86 2.73
N GLU A 146 -0.92 11.71 1.60
CA GLU A 146 -1.52 11.94 0.28
C GLU A 146 -2.64 10.92 -0.03
N ASN A 147 -2.47 9.65 0.34
CA ASN A 147 -3.51 8.64 0.18
C ASN A 147 -4.70 8.88 1.12
N VAL A 148 -4.45 9.29 2.36
CA VAL A 148 -5.51 9.65 3.33
C VAL A 148 -6.32 10.83 2.82
N GLU A 149 -5.67 11.88 2.33
CA GLU A 149 -6.34 13.02 1.72
C GLU A 149 -7.23 12.60 0.54
N THR A 150 -6.71 11.76 -0.35
CA THR A 150 -7.46 11.24 -1.50
C THR A 150 -8.68 10.42 -1.06
N LEU A 151 -8.50 9.48 -0.12
CA LEU A 151 -9.57 8.61 0.37
C LEU A 151 -10.66 9.41 1.11
N ASN A 152 -10.28 10.34 1.96
CA ASN A 152 -11.20 11.21 2.69
C ASN A 152 -11.91 12.17 1.73
N GLY A 153 -11.21 12.69 0.73
CA GLY A 153 -11.78 13.55 -0.30
C GLY A 153 -12.90 12.89 -1.10
N TYR A 154 -12.76 11.61 -1.39
CA TYR A 154 -13.82 10.81 -2.03
C TYR A 154 -14.89 10.31 -1.05
N GLY A 155 -14.67 10.36 0.25
CA GLY A 155 -15.60 9.83 1.26
C GLY A 155 -15.73 8.30 1.21
N VAL A 156 -14.64 7.60 0.87
CA VAL A 156 -14.59 6.13 0.79
C VAL A 156 -14.82 5.52 2.16
N LYS A 157 -15.79 4.58 2.27
CA LYS A 157 -16.15 3.95 3.55
C LYS A 157 -15.64 2.52 3.70
N LYS A 158 -15.41 1.83 2.59
CA LYS A 158 -14.97 0.43 2.60
C LYS A 158 -13.93 0.21 1.52
N ILE A 159 -12.85 -0.43 1.88
CA ILE A 159 -11.76 -0.77 0.98
C ILE A 159 -11.58 -2.28 0.96
N VAL A 160 -11.41 -2.85 -0.23
CA VAL A 160 -10.97 -4.23 -0.42
C VAL A 160 -9.61 -4.23 -1.10
N THR A 161 -8.71 -5.06 -0.61
CA THR A 161 -7.39 -5.25 -1.22
C THR A 161 -6.95 -6.70 -1.10
N GLN A 162 -6.24 -7.20 -2.10
CA GLN A 162 -5.62 -8.52 -2.09
C GLN A 162 -4.22 -8.52 -1.45
N CYS A 163 -3.68 -7.35 -1.16
CA CYS A 163 -2.32 -7.21 -0.61
C CYS A 163 -2.35 -7.10 0.92
N PRO A 164 -1.76 -8.06 1.67
CA PRO A 164 -1.72 -8.00 3.13
C PRO A 164 -0.92 -6.81 3.67
N HIS A 165 0.10 -6.35 2.95
CA HIS A 165 0.87 -5.15 3.31
C HIS A 165 0.02 -3.89 3.21
N CYS A 166 -0.73 -3.75 2.10
CA CYS A 166 -1.67 -2.64 1.95
C CYS A 166 -2.77 -2.69 3.02
N LEU A 167 -3.32 -3.88 3.29
CA LEU A 167 -4.33 -4.05 4.35
C LEU A 167 -3.80 -3.60 5.71
N ASN A 168 -2.56 -3.98 6.05
CA ASN A 168 -1.96 -3.58 7.33
C ASN A 168 -1.80 -2.06 7.42
N ALA A 169 -1.24 -1.43 6.38
CA ALA A 169 -1.05 0.02 6.37
C ALA A 169 -2.39 0.78 6.47
N LEU A 170 -3.35 0.43 5.61
CA LEU A 170 -4.66 1.08 5.56
C LEU A 170 -5.46 0.91 6.86
N LYS A 171 -5.44 -0.29 7.45
CA LYS A 171 -6.25 -0.61 8.63
C LYS A 171 -5.61 -0.17 9.95
N ASN A 172 -4.30 -0.35 10.09
CA ASN A 172 -3.64 -0.26 11.39
C ASN A 172 -2.71 0.97 11.52
N GLU A 173 -2.35 1.61 10.41
CA GLU A 173 -1.36 2.68 10.42
C GLU A 173 -1.94 4.03 9.94
N TYR A 174 -2.83 4.04 8.96
CA TYR A 174 -3.46 5.26 8.45
C TYR A 174 -4.38 5.97 9.43
N PRO A 175 -5.10 5.28 10.37
CA PRO A 175 -5.88 5.97 11.39
C PRO A 175 -5.05 6.94 12.24
N ASP A 176 -3.77 6.62 12.51
CA ASP A 176 -2.87 7.51 13.25
C ASP A 176 -2.52 8.81 12.47
N LEU A 177 -2.78 8.82 11.17
CA LEU A 177 -2.51 9.95 10.25
C LEU A 177 -3.80 10.66 9.78
N GLY A 178 -4.92 10.41 10.44
CA GLY A 178 -6.21 11.02 10.13
C GLY A 178 -7.02 10.29 9.05
N GLY A 179 -6.72 9.03 8.78
CA GLY A 179 -7.56 8.13 7.98
C GLY A 179 -8.75 7.64 8.81
N ASP A 180 -9.97 7.97 8.44
CA ASP A 180 -11.23 7.60 9.10
C ASP A 180 -11.80 6.27 8.56
#